data_deccf9ba1ecdd2f31413ec0576df7321
#
_entry.id   deccf9ba1ecdd2f31413ec0576df7321
#
_cell.length_a   1.000
_cell.length_b   1.000
_cell.length_c   1.000
_cell.angle_alpha   90.00
_cell.angle_beta   90.00
_cell.angle_gamma   90.00
#
_symmetry.space_group_name_H-M   'P 1'
#
loop_
_entity.id
_entity.type
_entity.pdbx_description
1 polymer ?
#
loop_
_entity_poly.entity_id
_entity_poly.type
_entity_poly.pdbx_seq_one_letter_code
_entity_poly.pdbx_strand_id
1 'polypeptide(L)'
;MNPLRIDHIGIAVTNMDEAIKVYEDLGFKVTSTEVVEEQKVKVAFLPCGDSEIELLESTDPEGPIAKFIEKKGQGIQHIAIRVENVEDAIAEMIEKGWKMIDEKPRYGAGGAKIAFAHPKSSGGVLVELTQRD
;
A
#
# COMPACT_ATOMS: atom_id res chain seq x y z
N MET A 1 10.54 -15.04 9.20
CA MET A 1 9.44 -14.05 9.02
C MET A 1 8.12 -14.81 8.90
N ASN A 2 7.14 -14.40 9.65
CA ASN A 2 5.78 -14.94 9.54
C ASN A 2 4.85 -13.89 8.99
N PRO A 3 4.21 -14.13 7.85
CA PRO A 3 3.15 -13.23 7.41
C PRO A 3 1.93 -13.44 8.33
N LEU A 4 1.49 -12.35 8.96
CA LEU A 4 0.39 -12.42 9.91
C LEU A 4 -0.96 -12.39 9.21
N ARG A 5 -1.09 -11.56 8.18
CA ARG A 5 -2.30 -11.39 7.37
C ARG A 5 -2.02 -10.48 6.19
N ILE A 6 -2.95 -10.43 5.25
CA ILE A 6 -2.98 -9.34 4.28
C ILE A 6 -3.42 -8.11 5.06
N ASP A 7 -2.55 -7.11 5.17
CA ASP A 7 -2.88 -5.88 5.87
C ASP A 7 -3.89 -5.06 5.07
N HIS A 8 -3.57 -4.84 3.81
CA HIS A 8 -4.46 -4.13 2.90
C HIS A 8 -4.08 -4.38 1.45
N ILE A 9 -5.00 -4.01 0.57
CA ILE A 9 -4.78 -3.95 -0.86
C ILE A 9 -4.86 -2.48 -1.25
N GLY A 10 -3.81 -1.95 -1.86
CA GLY A 10 -3.77 -0.56 -2.31
C GLY A 10 -4.22 -0.45 -3.75
N ILE A 11 -5.24 0.36 -3.99
CA ILE A 11 -5.85 0.54 -5.30
C ILE A 11 -5.69 1.98 -5.75
N ALA A 12 -5.03 2.17 -6.88
CA ALA A 12 -4.80 3.48 -7.45
C ALA A 12 -6.04 3.95 -8.21
N VAL A 13 -6.53 5.15 -7.90
CA VAL A 13 -7.73 5.70 -8.49
C VAL A 13 -7.47 7.13 -8.98
N THR A 14 -8.19 7.53 -10.04
CA THR A 14 -8.07 8.90 -10.58
C THR A 14 -8.98 9.88 -9.85
N ASN A 15 -10.09 9.40 -9.31
CA ASN A 15 -11.06 10.23 -8.59
C ASN A 15 -11.54 9.49 -7.36
N MET A 16 -11.18 10.03 -6.20
CA MET A 16 -11.49 9.40 -4.91
C MET A 16 -12.99 9.25 -4.68
N ASP A 17 -13.76 10.31 -4.94
CA ASP A 17 -15.19 10.29 -4.67
C ASP A 17 -15.93 9.26 -5.52
N GLU A 18 -15.56 9.14 -6.78
CA GLU A 18 -16.15 8.13 -7.67
C GLU A 18 -15.75 6.72 -7.23
N ALA A 19 -14.49 6.52 -6.86
CA ALA A 19 -14.01 5.22 -6.41
C ALA A 19 -14.70 4.78 -5.14
N ILE A 20 -14.89 5.69 -4.19
CA ILE A 20 -15.59 5.39 -2.94
C ILE A 20 -17.00 4.86 -3.23
N LYS A 21 -17.73 5.47 -4.17
CA LYS A 21 -19.07 5.02 -4.52
C LYS A 21 -19.08 3.58 -5.04
N VAL A 22 -18.07 3.22 -5.83
CA VAL A 22 -17.96 1.85 -6.35
C VAL A 22 -17.88 0.84 -5.20
N TYR A 23 -17.04 1.15 -4.19
CA TYR A 23 -16.87 0.23 -3.07
C TYR A 23 -18.01 0.30 -2.06
N GLU A 24 -18.70 1.44 -1.94
CA GLU A 24 -19.91 1.53 -1.15
C GLU A 24 -21.00 0.62 -1.69
N ASP A 25 -21.08 0.45 -3.01
CA ASP A 25 -22.01 -0.50 -3.63
C ASP A 25 -21.75 -1.93 -3.18
N LEU A 26 -20.53 -2.25 -2.82
CA LEU A 26 -20.15 -3.57 -2.29
C LEU A 26 -20.34 -3.68 -0.78
N GLY A 27 -20.84 -2.64 -0.13
CA GLY A 27 -21.08 -2.63 1.30
C GLY A 27 -19.95 -2.07 2.14
N PHE A 28 -18.87 -1.59 1.51
CA PHE A 28 -17.78 -0.97 2.26
C PHE A 28 -18.17 0.40 2.79
N LYS A 29 -17.54 0.81 3.87
CA LYS A 29 -17.69 2.15 4.44
C LYS A 29 -16.33 2.77 4.64
N VAL A 30 -16.17 4.02 4.23
CA VAL A 30 -14.95 4.78 4.50
C VAL A 30 -14.96 5.16 5.97
N THR A 31 -13.92 4.75 6.71
CA THR A 31 -13.78 5.10 8.13
C THR A 31 -13.01 6.40 8.32
N SER A 32 -12.05 6.68 7.43
CA SER A 32 -11.28 7.91 7.48
C SER A 32 -10.54 8.12 6.17
N THR A 33 -10.01 9.33 6.00
CA THR A 33 -9.12 9.66 4.90
C THR A 33 -7.89 10.35 5.48
N GLU A 34 -6.78 10.26 4.78
CA GLU A 34 -5.54 10.86 5.23
C GLU A 34 -4.72 11.30 4.01
N VAL A 35 -4.01 12.41 4.14
CA VAL A 35 -3.03 12.82 3.13
C VAL A 35 -1.64 12.50 3.67
N VAL A 36 -0.90 11.67 2.92
CA VAL A 36 0.48 11.33 3.26
C VAL A 36 1.36 12.15 2.33
N GLU A 37 1.79 13.32 2.80
CA GLU A 37 2.48 14.29 1.96
C GLU A 37 3.80 13.78 1.40
N GLU A 38 4.56 13.03 2.19
CA GLU A 38 5.83 12.45 1.74
C GLU A 38 5.66 11.51 0.56
N GLN A 39 4.51 10.85 0.47
CA GLN A 39 4.20 9.93 -0.61
C GLN A 39 3.31 10.55 -1.69
N LYS A 40 2.92 11.82 -1.51
CA LYS A 40 2.10 12.58 -2.45
C LYS A 40 0.80 11.84 -2.79
N VAL A 41 0.11 11.37 -1.76
CA VAL A 41 -1.08 10.54 -1.91
C VAL A 41 -2.14 10.88 -0.86
N LYS A 42 -3.40 10.85 -1.31
CA LYS A 42 -4.56 10.86 -0.42
C LYS A 42 -5.08 9.44 -0.34
N VAL A 43 -5.31 8.97 0.87
CA VAL A 43 -5.72 7.58 1.14
C VAL A 43 -7.10 7.58 1.78
N ALA A 44 -7.99 6.71 1.30
CA ALA A 44 -9.25 6.41 1.97
C ALA A 44 -9.18 4.98 2.50
N PHE A 45 -9.59 4.79 3.75
CA PHE A 45 -9.53 3.50 4.43
C PHE A 45 -10.92 2.86 4.46
N LEU A 46 -11.03 1.66 3.89
CA LEU A 46 -12.27 0.90 3.83
C LEU A 46 -12.05 -0.47 4.47
N PRO A 47 -12.36 -0.63 5.78
CA PRO A 47 -12.13 -1.90 6.47
C PRO A 47 -12.91 -3.06 5.87
N CYS A 48 -12.30 -4.23 5.90
CA CYS A 48 -12.87 -5.49 5.41
C CYS A 48 -12.42 -6.62 6.33
N GLY A 49 -13.15 -6.86 7.43
CA GLY A 49 -12.72 -7.85 8.42
C GLY A 49 -11.38 -7.47 9.03
N ASP A 50 -10.41 -8.38 8.98
CA ASP A 50 -9.07 -8.15 9.51
C ASP A 50 -8.15 -7.41 8.53
N SER A 51 -8.65 -7.11 7.35
CA SER A 51 -7.90 -6.41 6.31
C SER A 51 -8.61 -5.12 5.94
N GLU A 52 -8.12 -4.42 4.94
CA GLU A 52 -8.83 -3.27 4.38
C GLU A 52 -8.44 -3.02 2.94
N ILE A 53 -9.28 -2.29 2.26
CA ILE A 53 -8.97 -1.68 0.98
C ILE A 53 -8.48 -0.26 1.27
N GLU A 54 -7.40 0.15 0.63
CA GLU A 54 -6.94 1.53 0.65
C GLU A 54 -7.06 2.08 -0.76
N LEU A 55 -7.88 3.11 -0.93
CA LEU A 55 -7.98 3.81 -2.19
C LEU A 55 -6.94 4.94 -2.19
N LEU A 56 -6.17 5.02 -3.26
CA LEU A 56 -5.00 5.90 -3.35
C LEU A 56 -5.18 6.86 -4.52
N GLU A 57 -5.28 8.15 -4.21
CA GLU A 57 -5.37 9.20 -5.22
C GLU A 57 -4.15 10.10 -5.10
N SER A 58 -3.46 10.33 -6.21
CA SER A 58 -2.28 11.19 -6.19
C SER A 58 -2.65 12.63 -5.89
N THR A 59 -1.84 13.29 -5.05
CA THR A 59 -1.99 14.73 -4.80
C THR A 59 -1.05 15.57 -5.67
N ASP A 60 -0.24 14.92 -6.50
CA ASP A 60 0.77 15.58 -7.33
C ASP A 60 0.91 14.82 -8.64
N PRO A 61 0.91 15.51 -9.81
CA PRO A 61 1.08 14.82 -11.10
C PRO A 61 2.38 14.01 -11.22
N GLU A 62 3.38 14.33 -10.40
CA GLU A 62 4.67 13.63 -10.40
C GLU A 62 4.74 12.56 -9.32
N GLY A 63 3.66 12.34 -8.56
CA GLY A 63 3.63 11.34 -7.50
C GLY A 63 3.63 9.91 -8.02
N PRO A 64 3.99 8.94 -7.16
CA PRO A 64 4.06 7.53 -7.56
C PRO A 64 2.74 6.96 -8.08
N ILE A 65 1.63 7.35 -7.47
CA ILE A 65 0.31 6.88 -7.89
C ILE A 65 -0.07 7.45 -9.26
N ALA A 66 0.20 8.74 -9.49
CA ALA A 66 -0.05 9.34 -10.80
C ALA A 66 0.75 8.62 -11.89
N LYS A 67 2.02 8.33 -11.60
CA LYS A 67 2.88 7.62 -12.55
C LYS A 67 2.42 6.18 -12.80
N PHE A 68 1.94 5.52 -11.75
CA PHE A 68 1.38 4.18 -11.89
C PHE A 68 0.17 4.19 -12.83
N ILE A 69 -0.75 5.13 -12.63
CA ILE A 69 -1.97 5.23 -13.44
C ILE A 69 -1.62 5.57 -14.90
N GLU A 70 -0.64 6.44 -15.10
CA GLU A 70 -0.17 6.80 -16.44
C GLU A 70 0.31 5.57 -17.21
N LYS A 71 1.02 4.67 -16.54
CA LYS A 71 1.58 3.47 -17.18
C LYS A 71 0.60 2.31 -17.27
N LYS A 72 -0.23 2.10 -16.25
CA LYS A 72 -1.05 0.89 -16.12
C LYS A 72 -2.54 1.15 -15.99
N GLY A 73 -2.96 2.41 -15.84
CA GLY A 73 -4.35 2.73 -15.58
C GLY A 73 -4.71 2.53 -14.12
N GLN A 74 -5.98 2.75 -13.78
CA GLN A 74 -6.48 2.50 -12.44
C GLN A 74 -6.44 1.01 -12.13
N GLY A 75 -6.24 0.67 -10.87
CA GLY A 75 -6.28 -0.72 -10.44
C GLY A 75 -5.41 -0.98 -9.23
N ILE A 76 -5.24 -2.25 -8.90
CA ILE A 76 -4.42 -2.66 -7.75
C ILE A 76 -2.99 -2.23 -7.99
N GLN A 77 -2.45 -1.45 -7.05
CA GLN A 77 -1.08 -0.96 -7.14
C GLN A 77 -0.15 -1.81 -6.28
N HIS A 78 -0.59 -2.22 -5.08
CA HIS A 78 0.24 -3.05 -4.22
C HIS A 78 -0.60 -3.91 -3.28
N ILE A 79 0.06 -4.94 -2.73
CA ILE A 79 -0.48 -5.79 -1.67
C ILE A 79 0.44 -5.62 -0.46
N ALA A 80 -0.14 -5.31 0.68
CA ALA A 80 0.60 -5.15 1.92
C ALA A 80 0.43 -6.36 2.82
N ILE A 81 1.56 -6.91 3.26
CA ILE A 81 1.60 -8.06 4.15
C ILE A 81 2.00 -7.58 5.54
N ARG A 82 1.19 -7.89 6.54
CA ARG A 82 1.52 -7.53 7.90
C ARG A 82 2.56 -8.49 8.47
N VAL A 83 3.60 -7.93 9.07
CA VAL A 83 4.67 -8.66 9.74
C VAL A 83 4.85 -8.13 11.15
N GLU A 84 5.48 -8.92 12.03
CA GLU A 84 5.71 -8.48 13.42
C GLU A 84 6.75 -7.39 13.52
N ASN A 85 7.83 -7.50 12.73
CA ASN A 85 8.94 -6.56 12.76
C ASN A 85 9.43 -6.32 11.35
N VAL A 86 9.21 -5.11 10.85
CA VAL A 86 9.55 -4.79 9.47
C VAL A 86 11.05 -4.75 9.23
N GLU A 87 11.83 -4.33 10.23
CA GLU A 87 13.29 -4.26 10.08
C GLU A 87 13.87 -5.67 9.94
N ASP A 88 13.41 -6.61 10.75
CA ASP A 88 13.83 -8.01 10.65
C ASP A 88 13.39 -8.61 9.32
N ALA A 89 12.18 -8.27 8.87
CA ALA A 89 11.67 -8.76 7.58
C ALA A 89 12.52 -8.25 6.42
N ILE A 90 12.89 -6.98 6.44
CA ILE A 90 13.78 -6.40 5.41
C ILE A 90 15.12 -7.17 5.38
N ALA A 91 15.72 -7.36 6.55
CA ALA A 91 17.01 -8.04 6.64
C ALA A 91 16.92 -9.47 6.08
N GLU A 92 15.86 -10.19 6.43
CA GLU A 92 15.64 -11.55 5.94
C GLU A 92 15.45 -11.59 4.42
N MET A 93 14.68 -10.64 3.87
CA MET A 93 14.45 -10.59 2.43
C MET A 93 15.75 -10.29 1.67
N ILE A 94 16.54 -9.36 2.18
CA ILE A 94 17.83 -9.05 1.56
C ILE A 94 18.76 -10.27 1.60
N GLU A 95 18.79 -10.98 2.71
CA GLU A 95 19.61 -12.19 2.84
C GLU A 95 19.18 -13.25 1.83
N LYS A 96 17.89 -13.33 1.50
CA LYS A 96 17.35 -14.26 0.51
C LYS A 96 17.55 -13.80 -0.93
N GLY A 97 18.20 -12.68 -1.14
CA GLY A 97 18.50 -12.16 -2.46
C GLY A 97 17.45 -11.22 -3.06
N TRP A 98 16.46 -10.84 -2.28
CA TRP A 98 15.46 -9.88 -2.74
C TRP A 98 16.04 -8.47 -2.79
N LYS A 99 15.60 -7.72 -3.78
CA LYS A 99 15.92 -6.31 -3.87
C LYS A 99 14.80 -5.51 -3.21
N MET A 100 15.15 -4.72 -2.20
CA MET A 100 14.19 -3.85 -1.53
C MET A 100 14.24 -2.47 -2.17
N ILE A 101 13.06 -1.87 -2.37
CA ILE A 101 12.97 -0.45 -2.70
C ILE A 101 13.37 0.35 -1.46
N ASP A 102 12.84 -0.06 -0.30
CA ASP A 102 13.17 0.55 0.98
C ASP A 102 14.02 -0.42 1.79
N GLU A 103 15.29 -0.10 1.97
CA GLU A 103 16.19 -0.90 2.82
C GLU A 103 16.07 -0.53 4.29
N LYS A 104 15.40 0.59 4.57
CA LYS A 104 15.04 1.03 5.91
C LYS A 104 13.55 1.35 5.92
N PRO A 105 12.85 1.06 7.02
CA PRO A 105 11.42 1.36 7.07
C PRO A 105 11.15 2.87 7.05
N ARG A 106 9.97 3.20 6.56
CA ARG A 106 9.45 4.56 6.60
C ARG A 106 8.01 4.50 7.08
N TYR A 107 7.42 5.64 7.37
CA TYR A 107 6.03 5.68 7.84
C TYR A 107 5.08 5.83 6.65
N GLY A 108 4.05 5.00 6.66
CA GLY A 108 2.98 5.03 5.67
C GLY A 108 1.67 5.52 6.26
N ALA A 109 0.59 5.29 5.52
CA ALA A 109 -0.75 5.67 5.94
C ALA A 109 -1.12 4.99 7.26
N GLY A 110 -1.83 5.73 8.12
CA GLY A 110 -2.24 5.22 9.43
C GLY A 110 -1.09 5.07 10.42
N GLY A 111 0.07 5.66 10.15
CA GLY A 111 1.22 5.60 11.04
C GLY A 111 1.96 4.27 11.04
N ALA A 112 1.68 3.39 10.10
CA ALA A 112 2.35 2.10 10.00
C ALA A 112 3.83 2.28 9.61
N LYS A 113 4.68 1.36 10.08
CA LYS A 113 6.04 1.23 9.58
C LYS A 113 6.00 0.35 8.34
N ILE A 114 6.51 0.83 7.23
CA ILE A 114 6.41 0.12 5.96
C ILE A 114 7.74 0.05 5.22
N ALA A 115 7.83 -0.93 4.32
CA ALA A 115 8.92 -1.03 3.36
C ALA A 115 8.43 -1.76 2.12
N PHE A 116 8.77 -1.24 0.95
CA PHE A 116 8.41 -1.88 -0.31
C PHE A 116 9.54 -2.75 -0.84
N ALA A 117 9.18 -3.94 -1.32
CA ALA A 117 10.08 -4.82 -2.05
C ALA A 117 9.94 -4.53 -3.56
N HIS A 118 11.05 -4.63 -4.29
CA HIS A 118 11.04 -4.37 -5.72
C HIS A 118 10.25 -5.49 -6.45
N PRO A 119 9.34 -5.11 -7.39
CA PRO A 119 8.53 -6.12 -8.10
C PRO A 119 9.34 -7.18 -8.86
N LYS A 120 10.58 -6.87 -9.25
CA LYS A 120 11.44 -7.88 -9.89
C LYS A 120 11.65 -9.10 -9.02
N SER A 121 11.72 -8.91 -7.71
CA SER A 121 11.98 -10.02 -6.78
C SER A 121 10.74 -10.85 -6.50
N SER A 122 9.56 -10.26 -6.66
CA SER A 122 8.28 -10.91 -6.33
C SER A 122 7.49 -11.39 -7.54
N GLY A 123 8.13 -11.41 -8.72
CA GLY A 123 7.43 -11.86 -9.93
C GLY A 123 6.45 -10.85 -10.51
N GLY A 124 6.67 -9.58 -10.28
CA GLY A 124 5.89 -8.50 -10.87
C GLY A 124 4.88 -7.83 -9.94
N VAL A 125 4.75 -8.31 -8.69
CA VAL A 125 3.82 -7.73 -7.71
C VAL A 125 4.57 -6.77 -6.80
N LEU A 126 4.07 -5.55 -6.67
CA LEU A 126 4.61 -4.62 -5.67
C LEU A 126 4.12 -5.05 -4.29
N VAL A 127 5.04 -5.55 -3.47
CA VAL A 127 4.73 -6.03 -2.13
C VAL A 127 5.21 -5.01 -1.09
N GLU A 128 4.32 -4.66 -0.18
CA GLU A 128 4.64 -3.82 0.98
C GLU A 128 4.72 -4.69 2.22
N LEU A 129 5.77 -4.52 3.01
CA LEU A 129 5.84 -5.11 4.35
C LEU A 129 5.36 -4.05 5.33
N THR A 130 4.44 -4.42 6.22
CA THR A 130 3.75 -3.46 7.10
C THR A 130 3.77 -3.95 8.53
N GLN A 131 4.21 -3.07 9.43
CA GLN A 131 4.18 -3.32 10.87
C GLN A 131 3.23 -2.33 11.52
N ARG A 132 2.30 -2.85 12.30
CA ARG A 132 1.39 -2.03 13.10
C ARG A 132 1.50 -2.44 14.57
N ASP A 133 1.32 -1.48 15.43
CA ASP A 133 1.32 -1.74 16.87
C ASP A 133 0.00 -2.30 17.36
#